data_1ecf2bf6f9f98f164a3a6e82635ec438
#
_entry.id   1ecf2bf6f9f98f164a3a6e82635ec438
#
_cell.length_a   1.000
_cell.length_b   1.000
_cell.length_c   1.000
_cell.angle_alpha   90.00
_cell.angle_beta   90.00
_cell.angle_gamma   90.00
#
_symmetry.space_group_name_H-M   'P 1'
#
loop_
_entity.id
_entity.type
_entity.pdbx_description
1 polymer ?
#
loop_
_entity_poly.entity_id
_entity_poly.type
_entity_poly.pdbx_seq_one_letter_code
_entity_poly.pdbx_strand_id
1 'polypeptide(L)'
;MNNSIGRRLEEYTSKRPQEVLLVSVEIAGEEDQIAIFKGFSSSLMRPTAFDPDTPVLPEDAKIVSIDRAASPYNPDAPRYIQQGISWDVMQGILSEVGV
;
A
#
# COMPACT_ATOMS: atom_id res chain seq x y z
N MET A 1 -5.52 13.56 -15.44
CA MET A 1 -4.29 13.14 -14.74
C MET A 1 -4.49 11.77 -14.14
N ASN A 2 -3.63 10.85 -14.44
CA ASN A 2 -3.75 9.51 -13.89
C ASN A 2 -3.03 9.43 -12.56
N ASN A 3 -3.78 9.15 -11.51
CA ASN A 3 -3.15 8.85 -10.23
C ASN A 3 -2.61 7.43 -10.29
N SER A 4 -1.35 7.27 -9.91
CA SER A 4 -0.76 5.94 -9.82
C SER A 4 -1.45 5.14 -8.70
N ILE A 5 -1.32 3.82 -8.77
CA ILE A 5 -1.86 2.93 -7.73
C ILE A 5 -1.30 3.32 -6.35
N GLY A 6 0.01 3.54 -6.28
CA GLY A 6 0.66 3.92 -5.02
C GLY A 6 0.10 5.21 -4.46
N ARG A 7 -0.10 6.22 -5.31
CA ARG A 7 -0.63 7.50 -4.86
C ARG A 7 -2.06 7.37 -4.34
N ARG A 8 -2.90 6.58 -5.01
CA ARG A 8 -4.26 6.35 -4.54
C ARG A 8 -4.29 5.66 -3.19
N LEU A 9 -3.40 4.68 -2.99
CA LEU A 9 -3.30 3.99 -1.70
C LEU A 9 -2.76 4.93 -0.62
N GLU A 10 -1.82 5.80 -0.96
CA GLU A 10 -1.33 6.82 -0.04
C GLU A 10 -2.44 7.78 0.37
N GLU A 11 -3.23 8.26 -0.59
CA GLU A 11 -4.36 9.13 -0.29
C GLU A 11 -5.40 8.45 0.59
N TYR A 12 -5.65 7.16 0.37
CA TYR A 12 -6.55 6.38 1.21
C TYR A 12 -6.07 6.40 2.67
N THR A 13 -4.78 6.11 2.89
CA THR A 13 -4.25 6.09 4.26
C THR A 13 -4.20 7.46 4.90
N SER A 14 -4.10 8.53 4.11
CA SER A 14 -4.21 9.90 4.63
C SER A 14 -5.62 10.19 5.13
N LYS A 15 -6.64 9.67 4.45
CA LYS A 15 -8.03 9.84 4.86
C LYS A 15 -8.45 8.85 5.95
N ARG A 16 -7.72 7.75 6.08
CA ARG A 16 -7.97 6.71 7.07
C ARG A 16 -6.70 6.46 7.89
N PRO A 17 -6.29 7.42 8.73
CA PRO A 17 -5.02 7.29 9.48
C PRO A 17 -5.03 6.18 10.52
N GLN A 18 -6.19 5.59 10.81
CA GLN A 18 -6.31 4.45 11.69
C GLN A 18 -5.97 3.13 11.00
N GLU A 19 -5.69 3.13 9.70
CA GLU A 19 -5.37 1.93 8.93
C GLU A 19 -3.98 1.99 8.33
N VAL A 20 -3.32 0.83 8.31
CA VAL A 20 -2.06 0.61 7.59
C VAL A 20 -2.35 -0.38 6.48
N LEU A 21 -1.85 -0.10 5.28
CA LEU A 21 -1.96 -1.03 4.15
C LEU A 21 -0.64 -1.76 3.97
N LEU A 22 -0.73 -3.08 3.88
CA LEU A 22 0.43 -3.93 3.57
C LEU A 22 0.19 -4.49 2.17
N VAL A 23 0.94 -3.99 1.21
CA VAL A 23 0.74 -4.30 -0.20
C VAL A 23 1.81 -5.27 -0.65
N SER A 24 1.40 -6.49 -1.02
CA SER A 24 2.30 -7.47 -1.62
C SER A 24 2.32 -7.25 -3.12
N VAL A 25 3.49 -7.05 -3.68
CA VAL A 25 3.66 -6.70 -5.09
C VAL A 25 4.76 -7.53 -5.72
N GLU A 26 4.73 -7.59 -7.05
CA GLU A 26 5.81 -8.15 -7.86
C GLU A 26 6.33 -7.03 -8.75
N ILE A 27 7.62 -6.74 -8.65
CA ILE A 27 8.29 -5.69 -9.40
C ILE A 27 9.46 -6.33 -10.15
N ALA A 28 9.40 -6.27 -11.48
CA ALA A 28 10.44 -6.83 -12.35
C ALA A 28 10.76 -8.31 -12.03
N GLY A 29 9.72 -9.09 -11.71
CA GLY A 29 9.87 -10.51 -11.39
C GLY A 29 10.27 -10.80 -9.96
N GLU A 30 10.41 -9.77 -9.11
CA GLU A 30 10.77 -9.93 -7.70
C GLU A 30 9.62 -9.54 -6.80
N GLU A 31 9.40 -10.31 -5.76
CA GLU A 31 8.38 -10.01 -4.76
C GLU A 31 8.88 -8.94 -3.80
N ASP A 32 7.98 -8.03 -3.43
CA ASP A 32 8.25 -7.01 -2.43
C ASP A 32 6.98 -6.80 -1.60
N GLN A 33 7.14 -6.22 -0.44
CA GLN A 33 6.02 -5.83 0.40
C GLN A 33 6.19 -4.37 0.80
N ILE A 34 5.12 -3.61 0.64
CA ILE A 34 5.14 -2.18 0.88
C ILE A 34 4.12 -1.85 1.96
N ALA A 35 4.58 -1.16 3.00
CA ALA A 35 3.70 -0.64 4.03
C ALA A 35 3.34 0.81 3.71
N ILE A 36 2.05 1.13 3.76
CA ILE A 36 1.56 2.48 3.48
C ILE A 36 0.78 2.97 4.69
N PHE A 37 1.19 4.11 5.24
CA PHE A 37 0.62 4.65 6.46
C PHE A 37 0.66 6.18 6.44
N LYS A 38 -0.47 6.79 6.73
CA LYS A 38 -0.62 8.26 6.79
C LYS A 38 -0.07 8.98 5.55
N GLY A 39 -0.26 8.37 4.39
CA GLY A 39 0.17 8.92 3.12
C GLY A 39 1.60 8.63 2.73
N PHE A 40 2.33 7.82 3.52
CA PHE A 40 3.72 7.47 3.25
C PHE A 40 3.86 5.99 2.95
N SER A 41 4.66 5.69 1.93
CA SER A 41 4.95 4.31 1.52
C SER A 41 6.39 3.95 1.87
N SER A 42 6.59 2.72 2.35
CA SER A 42 7.92 2.20 2.68
C SER A 42 8.02 0.76 2.22
N SER A 43 9.12 0.41 1.54
CA SER A 43 9.40 -0.98 1.23
C SER A 43 9.89 -1.70 2.48
N LEU A 44 9.35 -2.87 2.74
CA LEU A 44 9.76 -3.70 3.88
C LEU A 44 10.90 -4.66 3.53
N MET A 45 11.16 -4.86 2.23
CA MET A 45 12.12 -5.85 1.74
C MET A 45 13.34 -5.23 1.08
N ARG A 46 13.29 -3.95 0.74
CA ARG A 46 14.37 -3.24 0.07
C ARG A 46 14.64 -1.91 0.76
N PRO A 47 15.90 -1.42 0.72
CA PRO A 47 16.19 -0.09 1.23
C PRO A 47 15.37 0.96 0.48
N THR A 48 14.92 1.98 1.21
CA THR A 48 14.21 3.10 0.59
C THR A 48 15.17 3.85 -0.33
N ALA A 49 14.74 4.13 -1.56
CA ALA A 49 15.54 4.90 -2.50
C ALA A 49 15.67 6.34 -2.01
N PHE A 50 16.87 6.91 -2.17
CA PHE A 50 17.12 8.31 -1.82
C PHE A 50 16.57 9.27 -2.87
N ASP A 51 16.24 8.78 -4.07
CA ASP A 51 15.75 9.60 -5.14
C ASP A 51 14.26 9.90 -4.92
N PRO A 52 13.88 11.15 -4.64
CA PRO A 52 12.47 11.50 -4.40
C PRO A 52 11.61 11.34 -5.65
N ASP A 53 12.20 11.25 -6.83
CA ASP A 53 11.46 11.05 -8.07
C ASP A 53 11.15 9.58 -8.34
N THR A 54 11.77 8.67 -7.55
CA THR A 54 11.53 7.23 -7.69
C THR A 54 10.46 6.78 -6.71
N PRO A 55 9.26 6.41 -7.18
CA PRO A 55 8.21 5.98 -6.26
C PRO A 55 8.55 4.63 -5.63
N VAL A 56 8.17 4.45 -4.37
CA VAL A 56 8.34 3.18 -3.66
C VAL A 56 7.52 2.09 -4.35
N LEU A 57 6.32 2.44 -4.83
CA LEU A 57 5.46 1.53 -5.60
C LEU A 57 5.41 2.03 -7.04
N PRO A 58 6.20 1.43 -7.97
CA PRO A 58 6.18 1.84 -9.36
C PRO A 58 4.84 1.54 -10.04
N GLU A 59 4.53 2.27 -11.10
CA GLU A 59 3.29 2.08 -11.84
C GLU A 59 3.20 0.71 -12.52
N ASP A 60 4.34 0.12 -12.87
CA ASP A 60 4.40 -1.19 -13.50
C ASP A 60 4.43 -2.34 -12.49
N ALA A 61 4.35 -2.04 -11.20
CA ALA A 61 4.28 -3.07 -10.17
C ALA A 61 2.95 -3.82 -10.27
N LYS A 62 3.04 -5.13 -10.10
CA LYS A 62 1.85 -5.99 -10.09
C LYS A 62 1.40 -6.19 -8.65
N ILE A 63 0.17 -5.79 -8.35
CA ILE A 63 -0.41 -6.00 -7.03
C ILE A 63 -0.80 -7.47 -6.90
N VAL A 64 -0.22 -8.15 -5.92
CA VAL A 64 -0.56 -9.54 -5.62
C VAL A 64 -1.72 -9.60 -4.63
N SER A 65 -1.59 -8.89 -3.52
CA SER A 65 -2.65 -8.79 -2.52
C SER A 65 -2.43 -7.58 -1.63
N ILE A 66 -3.48 -7.17 -0.93
CA ILE A 66 -3.41 -6.05 0.01
C ILE A 66 -4.03 -6.50 1.33
N ASP A 67 -3.33 -6.23 2.43
CA ASP A 67 -3.86 -6.45 3.78
C ASP A 67 -4.13 -5.09 4.42
N ARG A 68 -5.28 -4.97 5.09
CA ARG A 68 -5.64 -3.79 5.86
C ARG A 68 -5.44 -4.13 7.34
N ALA A 69 -4.61 -3.35 8.03
CA ALA A 69 -4.32 -3.56 9.44
C ALA A 69 -4.66 -2.31 10.25
N ALA A 70 -5.02 -2.50 11.51
CA ALA A 70 -5.25 -1.37 12.41
C ALA A 70 -3.91 -0.73 12.80
N SER A 71 -3.90 0.59 12.85
CA SER A 71 -2.73 1.36 13.29
C SER A 71 -2.71 1.41 14.84
N PRO A 72 -1.53 1.45 15.48
CA PRO A 72 -0.22 1.29 14.86
C PRO A 72 0.07 -0.15 14.46
N TYR A 73 0.80 -0.33 13.37
CA TYR A 73 1.14 -1.66 12.91
C TYR A 73 2.27 -2.25 13.74
N ASN A 74 2.02 -3.40 14.34
CA ASN A 74 3.02 -4.14 15.10
C ASN A 74 3.25 -5.48 14.40
N PRO A 75 4.43 -5.72 13.81
CA PRO A 75 4.70 -6.98 13.11
C PRO A 75 4.59 -8.21 14.00
N ASP A 76 4.84 -8.06 15.31
CA ASP A 76 4.77 -9.17 16.25
C ASP A 76 3.33 -9.53 16.65
N ALA A 77 2.42 -8.57 16.55
CA ALA A 77 1.02 -8.75 16.90
C ALA A 77 0.12 -7.90 16.00
N PRO A 78 0.09 -8.20 14.70
CA PRO A 78 -0.71 -7.39 13.78
C PRO A 78 -2.20 -7.56 14.02
N ARG A 79 -2.95 -6.48 13.87
CA ARG A 79 -4.41 -6.48 13.99
C ARG A 79 -5.00 -6.26 12.62
N TYR A 80 -5.22 -7.33 11.89
CA TYR A 80 -5.76 -7.24 10.54
C TYR A 80 -7.23 -6.93 10.55
N ILE A 81 -7.63 -5.92 9.78
CA ILE A 81 -9.02 -5.60 9.51
C ILE A 81 -9.51 -6.53 8.40
N GLN A 82 -8.67 -6.72 7.39
CA GLN A 82 -8.98 -7.54 6.23
C GLN A 82 -7.67 -8.00 5.58
N GLN A 83 -7.63 -9.24 5.10
CA GLN A 83 -6.43 -9.81 4.51
C GLN A 83 -6.73 -10.37 3.12
N GLY A 84 -5.69 -10.40 2.26
CA GLY A 84 -5.78 -11.04 0.96
C GLY A 84 -6.74 -10.35 0.01
N ILE A 85 -6.84 -9.03 0.08
CA ILE A 85 -7.74 -8.26 -0.78
C ILE A 85 -7.12 -8.14 -2.17
N SER A 86 -7.90 -8.43 -3.21
CA SER A 86 -7.46 -8.18 -4.59
C SER A 86 -7.50 -6.68 -4.89
N TRP A 87 -6.79 -6.27 -5.95
CA TRP A 87 -6.82 -4.89 -6.38
C TRP A 87 -8.23 -4.44 -6.76
N ASP A 88 -9.02 -5.33 -7.38
CA ASP A 88 -10.40 -5.01 -7.74
C ASP A 88 -11.27 -4.70 -6.53
N VAL A 89 -11.12 -5.48 -5.46
CA VAL A 89 -11.84 -5.23 -4.21
C VAL A 89 -11.36 -3.92 -3.58
N MET A 90 -10.05 -3.68 -3.59
CA MET A 90 -9.48 -2.46 -3.03
C MET A 90 -9.95 -1.21 -3.78
N GLN A 91 -10.13 -1.30 -5.10
CA GLN A 91 -10.67 -0.17 -5.88
C GLN A 91 -12.05 0.25 -5.39
N GLY A 92 -12.89 -0.72 -5.05
CA GLY A 92 -14.21 -0.43 -4.46
C GLY A 92 -14.10 0.30 -3.14
N ILE A 93 -13.16 -0.12 -2.29
CA ILE A 93 -12.92 0.53 -0.99
C ILE A 93 -12.40 1.95 -1.20
N LEU A 94 -11.50 2.15 -2.15
CA LEU A 94 -10.98 3.48 -2.47
C LEU A 94 -12.10 4.41 -2.93
N SER A 95 -13.00 3.91 -3.77
CA SER A 95 -14.13 4.69 -4.26
C SER A 95 -15.06 5.12 -3.13
N GLU A 96 -15.28 4.25 -2.15
CA GLU A 96 -16.11 4.58 -0.98
C GLU A 96 -15.54 5.72 -0.16
N VAL A 97 -14.21 5.85 -0.13
CA VAL A 97 -13.53 6.90 0.61
C VAL A 97 -13.37 8.17 -0.24
N GLY A 98 -13.61 8.07 -1.54
CA GLY A 98 -13.51 9.22 -2.44
C GLY A 98 -12.10 9.43 -2.99
N VAL A 99 -11.36 8.37 -3.14
CA VAL A 99 -9.98 8.41 -3.64
C VAL A 99 -9.90 7.96 -5.08
#